data_55826f22d6d23a9f006e62a03f4887ce
#
_entry.id   55826f22d6d23a9f006e62a03f4887ce
#
_cell.length_a   1.000
_cell.length_b   1.000
_cell.length_c   1.000
_cell.angle_alpha   90.00
_cell.angle_beta   90.00
_cell.angle_gamma   90.00
#
_symmetry.space_group_name_H-M   'P 1'
#
loop_
_entity.id
_entity.type
_entity.pdbx_description
1 polymer ?
#
loop_
_entity_poly.entity_id
_entity_poly.type
_entity_poly.pdbx_seq_one_letter_code
_entity_poly.pdbx_strand_id
1 'polypeptide(L)'
;MNKKISHLLLITTALLWSSLAQAQTATIQSKQYEDGGYYEGTFKNGRQHGQGTYSLPSGYTYTGNWENGAISGQGEATFPDGSIYTGAFSNGKPHGTGRITYADGGTYEGSWVAGKIDGRGVAVYANGLRYKGEFRDTKHHGQGILTSDSGYRYEGNWVDGDKQGNGTIIYSDGAVYQGSIEAGERSGAGILTMPDGVTYEGTWTNGKINGESTLTHANGDVFNGILQDGKREGRGKVVYANGDLYEGQFHKDRRHGNGTFLAADGYRYSGSWQNGKISGRGEVRYPDGSVYLGAFVDDLPEGIGTITYPDGSTYEGNWKAGVIEGAGKATYPNGLVYEGSFKNAQNHGYGIMTFADSYRYEGNWKDGKRHGAGQARYRDGTTYVGGFVEGQRSGEGYIKMTDGFSYTGEWFDGEIHGKGTATYANRDVYTGSFVDGRRQGKGTMRYATGGVASGTWENGVLQPAEDAPPAPQEAASPSE
;
A
#
# COMPACT_ATOMS: atom_id res chain seq x y z
N MET A 1 28.98 87.58 -9.14
CA MET A 1 29.86 88.25 -10.12
C MET A 1 29.28 88.08 -11.48
N ASN A 2 28.46 88.96 -11.94
CA ASN A 2 28.64 89.95 -13.02
C ASN A 2 29.42 89.44 -14.25
N LYS A 3 28.72 89.30 -15.40
CA LYS A 3 28.79 90.31 -16.46
C LYS A 3 27.76 90.04 -17.54
N LYS A 4 26.95 91.03 -17.79
CA LYS A 4 26.18 91.35 -18.98
C LYS A 4 27.10 91.53 -20.19
N ILE A 5 26.53 91.41 -21.42
CA ILE A 5 26.63 92.30 -22.61
C ILE A 5 25.76 91.61 -23.67
N SER A 6 24.58 92.05 -24.04
CA SER A 6 24.07 93.13 -24.91
C SER A 6 24.46 93.06 -26.38
N HIS A 7 23.40 92.98 -27.19
CA HIS A 7 23.15 93.58 -28.52
C HIS A 7 23.73 92.93 -29.79
N LEU A 8 22.85 92.42 -30.68
CA LEU A 8 22.54 93.21 -31.90
C LEU A 8 21.36 92.65 -32.65
N LEU A 9 20.40 93.48 -32.92
CA LEU A 9 19.23 93.31 -33.76
C LEU A 9 19.70 93.40 -35.24
N LEU A 10 19.40 92.37 -36.03
CA LEU A 10 19.45 92.44 -37.49
C LEU A 10 18.16 91.89 -38.06
N ILE A 11 17.29 92.78 -38.47
CA ILE A 11 16.09 92.54 -39.27
C ILE A 11 16.52 92.20 -40.67
N THR A 12 16.28 90.92 -41.11
CA THR A 12 16.25 90.56 -42.50
C THR A 12 14.87 90.02 -42.81
N THR A 13 14.11 90.77 -43.55
CA THR A 13 12.84 90.41 -44.23
C THR A 13 13.12 89.31 -45.22
N ALA A 14 12.74 88.03 -44.86
CA ALA A 14 12.65 86.87 -45.78
C ALA A 14 11.20 86.75 -46.23
N LEU A 15 10.99 86.93 -47.51
CA LEU A 15 9.75 86.71 -48.22
C LEU A 15 9.29 85.20 -48.00
N LEU A 16 8.21 85.03 -47.28
CA LEU A 16 7.47 83.73 -47.23
C LEU A 16 6.79 83.53 -48.59
N TRP A 17 7.43 82.71 -49.40
CA TRP A 17 6.69 81.98 -50.44
C TRP A 17 5.89 80.85 -49.77
N SER A 18 4.61 81.09 -49.52
CA SER A 18 3.62 80.09 -49.23
C SER A 18 3.40 79.25 -50.48
N SER A 19 4.11 78.13 -50.62
CA SER A 19 3.68 77.06 -51.54
C SER A 19 2.38 76.51 -50.99
N LEU A 20 1.25 76.95 -51.48
CA LEU A 20 -0.02 76.23 -51.44
C LEU A 20 0.21 74.93 -52.20
N ALA A 21 0.51 73.84 -51.47
CA ALA A 21 0.32 72.50 -51.97
C ALA A 21 -1.18 72.37 -52.19
N GLN A 22 -1.62 72.55 -53.42
CA GLN A 22 -2.94 72.13 -53.86
C GLN A 22 -3.04 70.59 -53.55
N ALA A 23 -3.77 70.25 -52.48
CA ALA A 23 -4.26 68.88 -52.30
C ALA A 23 -5.14 68.59 -53.53
N GLN A 24 -4.58 67.90 -54.49
CA GLN A 24 -5.30 67.37 -55.65
C GLN A 24 -6.36 66.44 -55.05
N THR A 25 -7.63 66.88 -55.01
CA THR A 25 -8.76 66.01 -54.60
C THR A 25 -8.79 64.85 -55.58
N ALA A 26 -8.38 63.69 -55.10
CA ALA A 26 -8.40 62.48 -55.88
C ALA A 26 -9.85 62.18 -56.26
N THR A 27 -10.16 62.27 -57.55
CA THR A 27 -11.52 62.04 -58.08
C THR A 27 -11.84 60.56 -57.92
N ILE A 28 -12.92 60.24 -57.21
CA ILE A 28 -13.45 58.87 -57.09
C ILE A 28 -14.06 58.49 -58.47
N GLN A 29 -13.67 57.36 -58.98
CA GLN A 29 -14.18 56.75 -60.24
C GLN A 29 -14.69 55.35 -59.98
N SER A 30 -15.63 54.89 -60.78
CA SER A 30 -16.14 53.50 -60.73
C SER A 30 -15.78 52.74 -62.00
N LYS A 31 -15.54 51.45 -61.88
CA LYS A 31 -15.26 50.57 -63.01
C LYS A 31 -15.87 49.20 -62.78
N GLN A 32 -16.65 48.74 -63.78
CA GLN A 32 -17.17 47.36 -63.92
C GLN A 32 -16.18 46.52 -64.70
N TYR A 33 -15.91 45.29 -64.24
CA TYR A 33 -15.03 44.33 -64.86
C TYR A 33 -15.83 43.18 -65.48
N GLU A 34 -15.25 42.44 -66.42
CA GLU A 34 -15.90 41.33 -67.15
C GLU A 34 -16.30 40.15 -66.31
N ASP A 35 -15.57 39.94 -65.19
CA ASP A 35 -15.84 38.93 -64.16
C ASP A 35 -17.01 39.30 -63.26
N GLY A 36 -17.68 40.40 -63.50
CA GLY A 36 -18.74 40.97 -62.68
C GLY A 36 -18.23 41.81 -61.53
N GLY A 37 -16.93 41.96 -61.39
CA GLY A 37 -16.31 42.78 -60.35
C GLY A 37 -16.63 44.25 -60.54
N TYR A 38 -16.88 44.99 -59.40
CA TYR A 38 -17.15 46.41 -59.41
C TYR A 38 -16.16 47.11 -58.46
N TYR A 39 -15.45 48.13 -58.99
CA TYR A 39 -14.55 48.96 -58.25
C TYR A 39 -15.05 50.40 -58.19
N GLU A 40 -14.97 50.99 -56.97
CA GLU A 40 -15.22 52.42 -56.79
C GLU A 40 -14.06 52.99 -55.86
N GLY A 41 -13.33 53.97 -56.47
CA GLY A 41 -12.18 54.51 -55.74
C GLY A 41 -11.30 55.40 -56.61
N THR A 42 -10.07 55.58 -56.14
CA THR A 42 -9.11 56.46 -56.88
C THR A 42 -8.26 55.66 -57.87
N PHE A 43 -7.85 56.30 -58.94
CA PHE A 43 -6.99 55.72 -59.97
C PHE A 43 -5.74 56.56 -60.17
N LYS A 44 -4.65 55.95 -60.55
CA LYS A 44 -3.40 56.54 -61.00
C LYS A 44 -2.90 55.81 -62.25
N ASN A 45 -2.67 56.52 -63.31
CA ASN A 45 -2.24 55.90 -64.58
C ASN A 45 -3.16 54.75 -65.09
N GLY A 46 -4.48 54.90 -64.90
CA GLY A 46 -5.47 53.88 -65.35
C GLY A 46 -5.57 52.64 -64.49
N ARG A 47 -4.85 52.58 -63.36
CA ARG A 47 -4.87 51.46 -62.37
C ARG A 47 -5.41 51.94 -61.01
N GLN A 48 -6.12 51.05 -60.34
CA GLN A 48 -6.56 51.30 -58.91
C GLN A 48 -5.38 51.76 -58.07
N HIS A 49 -5.55 52.86 -57.33
CA HIS A 49 -4.49 53.41 -56.47
C HIS A 49 -5.11 54.28 -55.39
N GLY A 50 -4.55 54.29 -54.18
CA GLY A 50 -5.10 55.01 -53.02
C GLY A 50 -6.26 54.26 -52.39
N GLN A 51 -7.33 54.93 -52.01
CA GLN A 51 -8.51 54.31 -51.36
C GLN A 51 -9.53 53.82 -52.39
N GLY A 52 -10.11 52.66 -52.16
CA GLY A 52 -11.17 52.14 -53.01
C GLY A 52 -11.87 50.88 -52.46
N THR A 53 -13.11 50.67 -52.89
CA THR A 53 -13.93 49.50 -52.60
C THR A 53 -14.04 48.63 -53.83
N TYR A 54 -13.88 47.33 -53.70
CA TYR A 54 -14.05 46.34 -54.75
C TYR A 54 -15.05 45.27 -54.27
N SER A 55 -15.96 44.87 -55.13
CA SER A 55 -16.93 43.80 -54.86
C SER A 55 -17.04 42.83 -56.01
N LEU A 56 -17.25 41.54 -55.65
CA LEU A 56 -17.53 40.44 -56.60
C LEU A 56 -18.94 39.90 -56.41
N PRO A 57 -19.58 39.38 -57.47
CA PRO A 57 -20.87 38.70 -57.35
C PRO A 57 -20.86 37.47 -56.40
N SER A 58 -19.69 36.90 -56.18
CA SER A 58 -19.49 35.80 -55.21
C SER A 58 -19.72 36.21 -53.74
N GLY A 59 -19.90 37.51 -53.45
CA GLY A 59 -20.00 38.05 -52.10
C GLY A 59 -18.67 38.55 -51.52
N TYR A 60 -17.55 38.42 -52.23
CA TYR A 60 -16.30 39.03 -51.81
C TYR A 60 -16.37 40.55 -51.88
N THR A 61 -16.00 41.24 -50.83
CA THR A 61 -15.81 42.71 -50.82
C THR A 61 -14.49 43.06 -50.23
N TYR A 62 -13.86 44.15 -50.71
CA TYR A 62 -12.66 44.75 -50.12
C TYR A 62 -12.80 46.27 -50.11
N THR A 63 -12.50 46.87 -48.95
CA THR A 63 -12.39 48.32 -48.80
C THR A 63 -11.06 48.66 -48.18
N GLY A 64 -10.24 49.49 -48.84
CA GLY A 64 -8.92 49.85 -48.34
C GLY A 64 -7.95 50.38 -49.37
N ASN A 65 -6.68 50.24 -49.10
CA ASN A 65 -5.59 50.76 -49.91
C ASN A 65 -5.30 49.92 -51.16
N TRP A 66 -5.04 50.56 -52.25
CA TRP A 66 -4.65 50.03 -53.56
C TRP A 66 -3.34 50.63 -54.03
N GLU A 67 -2.48 49.87 -54.60
CA GLU A 67 -1.22 50.30 -55.19
C GLU A 67 -1.01 49.62 -56.55
N ASN A 68 -0.95 50.44 -57.64
CA ASN A 68 -0.67 50.00 -58.99
C ASN A 68 -1.58 48.87 -59.49
N GLY A 69 -2.85 48.84 -59.12
CA GLY A 69 -3.84 47.88 -59.52
C GLY A 69 -3.98 46.67 -58.58
N ALA A 70 -3.23 46.58 -57.49
CA ALA A 70 -3.30 45.51 -56.52
C ALA A 70 -3.73 46.05 -55.12
N ILE A 71 -4.49 45.23 -54.39
CA ILE A 71 -4.78 45.45 -52.99
C ILE A 71 -3.44 45.45 -52.21
N SER A 72 -3.14 46.53 -51.49
CA SER A 72 -1.88 46.69 -50.76
C SER A 72 -2.04 47.72 -49.63
N GLY A 73 -1.41 47.53 -48.48
CA GLY A 73 -1.58 48.38 -47.30
C GLY A 73 -2.74 47.94 -46.39
N GLN A 74 -3.35 48.88 -45.68
CA GLN A 74 -4.44 48.58 -44.73
C GLN A 74 -5.80 48.49 -45.44
N GLY A 75 -6.64 47.54 -45.03
CA GLY A 75 -7.98 47.36 -45.56
C GLY A 75 -8.81 46.29 -44.80
N GLU A 76 -10.06 46.21 -45.21
CA GLU A 76 -11.03 45.20 -44.76
C GLU A 76 -11.55 44.37 -45.94
N ALA A 77 -11.54 43.06 -45.77
CA ALA A 77 -12.13 42.13 -46.74
C ALA A 77 -13.21 41.33 -46.08
N THR A 78 -14.38 41.21 -46.73
CA THR A 78 -15.40 40.22 -46.40
C THR A 78 -15.30 39.13 -47.45
N PHE A 79 -15.20 37.86 -46.97
CA PHE A 79 -15.11 36.68 -47.83
C PHE A 79 -16.51 36.07 -48.09
N PRO A 80 -16.67 35.26 -49.14
CA PRO A 80 -17.96 34.67 -49.52
C PRO A 80 -18.57 33.78 -48.40
N ASP A 81 -17.77 33.23 -47.51
CA ASP A 81 -18.20 32.43 -46.35
C ASP A 81 -18.70 33.28 -45.19
N GLY A 82 -18.65 34.61 -45.31
CA GLY A 82 -19.02 35.58 -44.27
C GLY A 82 -17.86 35.94 -43.31
N SER A 83 -16.67 35.40 -43.48
CA SER A 83 -15.50 35.78 -42.67
C SER A 83 -15.05 37.21 -43.04
N ILE A 84 -14.57 37.97 -42.05
CA ILE A 84 -14.11 39.36 -42.19
C ILE A 84 -12.67 39.46 -41.74
N TYR A 85 -11.79 39.94 -42.65
CA TYR A 85 -10.41 40.23 -42.36
C TYR A 85 -10.17 41.75 -42.34
N THR A 86 -9.56 42.28 -41.29
CA THR A 86 -9.13 43.64 -41.16
C THR A 86 -7.63 43.70 -40.85
N GLY A 87 -6.84 44.33 -41.71
CA GLY A 87 -5.38 44.38 -41.51
C GLY A 87 -4.59 44.77 -42.75
N ALA A 88 -3.31 44.45 -42.72
CA ALA A 88 -2.42 44.71 -43.83
C ALA A 88 -2.55 43.68 -44.95
N PHE A 89 -2.43 44.14 -46.22
CA PHE A 89 -2.43 43.37 -47.45
C PHE A 89 -1.13 43.61 -48.24
N SER A 90 -0.68 42.64 -48.94
CA SER A 90 0.38 42.72 -49.93
C SER A 90 0.00 41.85 -51.14
N ASN A 91 0.02 42.44 -52.34
CA ASN A 91 -0.32 41.76 -53.60
C ASN A 91 -1.65 40.99 -53.55
N GLY A 92 -2.69 41.60 -52.99
CA GLY A 92 -4.04 41.03 -52.90
C GLY A 92 -4.25 39.99 -51.83
N LYS A 93 -3.28 39.73 -50.96
CA LYS A 93 -3.36 38.72 -49.90
C LYS A 93 -3.09 39.38 -48.52
N PRO A 94 -3.76 38.90 -47.45
CA PRO A 94 -3.39 39.21 -46.06
C PRO A 94 -1.90 39.06 -45.84
N HIS A 95 -1.26 40.05 -45.26
CA HIS A 95 0.19 40.10 -44.99
C HIS A 95 0.49 41.05 -43.87
N GLY A 96 1.54 40.81 -43.07
CA GLY A 96 1.87 41.66 -41.91
C GLY A 96 0.96 41.37 -40.73
N THR A 97 0.39 42.38 -40.12
CA THR A 97 -0.51 42.24 -38.96
C THR A 97 -1.96 42.43 -39.36
N GLY A 98 -2.84 41.53 -38.89
CA GLY A 98 -4.28 41.61 -39.17
C GLY A 98 -5.11 40.70 -38.25
N ARG A 99 -6.41 40.95 -38.25
CA ARG A 99 -7.43 40.21 -37.55
C ARG A 99 -8.45 39.61 -38.52
N ILE A 100 -8.77 38.36 -38.32
CA ILE A 100 -9.91 37.74 -39.00
C ILE A 100 -10.96 37.33 -37.96
N THR A 101 -12.24 37.54 -38.32
CA THR A 101 -13.39 36.95 -37.63
C THR A 101 -14.01 35.97 -38.59
N TYR A 102 -14.07 34.71 -38.26
CA TYR A 102 -14.65 33.64 -39.05
C TYR A 102 -16.17 33.62 -38.93
N ALA A 103 -16.87 33.03 -39.91
CA ALA A 103 -18.32 32.94 -39.95
C ALA A 103 -18.91 32.16 -38.73
N ASP A 104 -18.14 31.22 -38.15
CA ASP A 104 -18.51 30.46 -36.94
C ASP A 104 -18.32 31.22 -35.62
N GLY A 105 -17.85 32.49 -35.70
CA GLY A 105 -17.55 33.35 -34.57
C GLY A 105 -16.12 33.20 -34.02
N GLY A 106 -15.31 32.28 -34.54
CA GLY A 106 -13.90 32.19 -34.24
C GLY A 106 -13.12 33.43 -34.65
N THR A 107 -11.99 33.74 -33.99
CA THR A 107 -11.16 34.90 -34.37
C THR A 107 -9.67 34.53 -34.35
N TYR A 108 -8.91 35.20 -35.21
CA TYR A 108 -7.45 35.23 -35.09
C TYR A 108 -6.95 36.66 -35.23
N GLU A 109 -6.01 37.02 -34.38
CA GLU A 109 -5.30 38.33 -34.45
C GLU A 109 -3.80 38.08 -34.32
N GLY A 110 -3.03 38.50 -35.33
CA GLY A 110 -1.58 38.26 -35.34
C GLY A 110 -0.96 38.44 -36.70
N SER A 111 0.13 37.70 -36.92
CA SER A 111 0.97 37.82 -38.11
C SER A 111 0.45 36.95 -39.29
N TRP A 112 0.57 37.51 -40.50
CA TRP A 112 0.14 36.89 -41.76
C TRP A 112 1.26 36.96 -42.81
N VAL A 113 1.45 35.89 -43.55
CA VAL A 113 2.38 35.82 -44.66
C VAL A 113 1.66 35.23 -45.86
N ALA A 114 1.54 36.04 -46.94
CA ALA A 114 0.95 35.65 -48.23
C ALA A 114 -0.42 34.93 -48.15
N GLY A 115 -1.29 35.40 -47.24
CA GLY A 115 -2.64 34.89 -47.04
C GLY A 115 -2.77 33.75 -46.02
N LYS A 116 -1.65 33.35 -45.40
CA LYS A 116 -1.64 32.34 -44.33
C LYS A 116 -1.29 32.98 -42.99
N ILE A 117 -1.88 32.40 -41.94
CA ILE A 117 -1.44 32.71 -40.57
C ILE A 117 -0.03 32.14 -40.38
N ASP A 118 0.94 33.03 -40.11
CA ASP A 118 2.36 32.65 -39.93
C ASP A 118 3.05 33.68 -39.03
N GLY A 119 3.74 33.21 -37.97
CA GLY A 119 4.32 34.02 -36.92
C GLY A 119 3.46 33.99 -35.66
N ARG A 120 3.55 35.06 -34.81
CA ARG A 120 2.86 35.12 -33.53
C ARG A 120 1.44 35.67 -33.61
N GLY A 121 0.54 35.07 -32.82
CA GLY A 121 -0.84 35.51 -32.77
C GLY A 121 -1.67 34.88 -31.67
N VAL A 122 -2.94 35.29 -31.63
CA VAL A 122 -3.96 34.74 -30.71
C VAL A 122 -5.15 34.27 -31.55
N ALA A 123 -5.49 33.01 -31.41
CA ALA A 123 -6.73 32.43 -31.98
C ALA A 123 -7.71 32.17 -30.83
N VAL A 124 -8.99 32.49 -31.07
CA VAL A 124 -10.14 32.12 -30.25
C VAL A 124 -11.05 31.28 -31.15
N TYR A 125 -11.30 30.05 -30.76
CA TYR A 125 -12.11 29.12 -31.55
C TYR A 125 -13.57 29.15 -31.08
N ALA A 126 -14.50 28.86 -32.00
CA ALA A 126 -15.93 28.82 -31.68
C ALA A 126 -16.33 27.89 -30.53
N ASN A 127 -15.51 26.86 -30.22
CA ASN A 127 -15.71 25.93 -29.14
C ASN A 127 -15.16 26.41 -27.80
N GLY A 128 -14.74 27.69 -27.65
CA GLY A 128 -14.21 28.27 -26.45
C GLY A 128 -12.70 28.05 -26.21
N LEU A 129 -12.01 27.32 -27.09
CA LEU A 129 -10.56 27.19 -27.00
C LEU A 129 -9.88 28.50 -27.39
N ARG A 130 -8.81 28.85 -26.67
CA ARG A 130 -7.96 30.01 -26.97
C ARG A 130 -6.51 29.56 -27.06
N TYR A 131 -5.88 29.84 -28.20
CA TYR A 131 -4.45 29.62 -28.41
C TYR A 131 -3.72 30.94 -28.52
N LYS A 132 -2.61 31.08 -27.82
CA LYS A 132 -1.69 32.21 -27.90
C LYS A 132 -0.28 31.66 -28.11
N GLY A 133 0.29 31.90 -29.29
CA GLY A 133 1.58 31.32 -29.59
C GLY A 133 2.04 31.60 -31.02
N GLU A 134 2.96 30.76 -31.46
CA GLU A 134 3.50 30.79 -32.81
C GLU A 134 2.67 29.92 -33.74
N PHE A 135 2.59 30.35 -35.01
CA PHE A 135 1.94 29.65 -36.08
C PHE A 135 2.91 29.50 -37.25
N ARG A 136 2.78 28.41 -37.97
CA ARG A 136 3.43 28.18 -39.24
C ARG A 136 2.44 27.53 -40.20
N ASP A 137 2.28 28.14 -41.40
CA ASP A 137 1.30 27.64 -42.39
C ASP A 137 -0.09 27.39 -41.77
N THR A 138 -0.59 28.31 -40.96
CA THR A 138 -1.91 28.27 -40.29
C THR A 138 -2.04 27.18 -39.20
N LYS A 139 -0.97 26.48 -38.87
CA LYS A 139 -0.94 25.48 -37.78
C LYS A 139 -0.22 26.01 -36.56
N HIS A 140 -0.61 25.59 -35.36
CA HIS A 140 0.16 25.85 -34.12
C HIS A 140 1.58 25.34 -34.31
N HIS A 141 2.56 26.16 -33.94
CA HIS A 141 3.97 25.82 -34.07
C HIS A 141 4.79 26.55 -32.98
N GLY A 142 6.04 26.11 -32.75
CA GLY A 142 6.91 26.75 -31.75
C GLY A 142 6.33 26.74 -30.34
N GLN A 143 6.52 27.85 -29.62
CA GLN A 143 5.99 28.02 -28.26
C GLN A 143 4.57 28.54 -28.28
N GLY A 144 3.68 27.88 -27.47
CA GLY A 144 2.30 28.31 -27.38
C GLY A 144 1.56 27.85 -26.14
N ILE A 145 0.50 28.58 -25.83
CA ILE A 145 -0.42 28.32 -24.72
C ILE A 145 -1.80 28.09 -25.29
N LEU A 146 -2.38 26.94 -25.00
CA LEU A 146 -3.78 26.60 -25.27
C LEU A 146 -4.56 26.57 -23.97
N THR A 147 -5.69 27.26 -23.93
CA THR A 147 -6.61 27.27 -22.78
C THR A 147 -8.03 26.97 -23.21
N SER A 148 -8.83 26.43 -22.29
CA SER A 148 -10.27 26.29 -22.46
C SER A 148 -11.03 26.88 -21.26
N ASP A 149 -12.33 27.13 -21.44
CA ASP A 149 -13.21 27.61 -20.37
C ASP A 149 -13.42 26.55 -19.26
N SER A 150 -13.15 25.25 -19.55
CA SER A 150 -13.18 24.17 -18.55
C SER A 150 -12.00 24.19 -17.57
N GLY A 151 -11.07 25.14 -17.70
CA GLY A 151 -9.85 25.22 -16.89
C GLY A 151 -8.66 24.45 -17.46
N TYR A 152 -8.83 23.72 -18.59
CA TYR A 152 -7.71 23.07 -19.26
C TYR A 152 -6.70 24.09 -19.76
N ARG A 153 -5.41 23.84 -19.52
CA ARG A 153 -4.31 24.68 -20.01
C ARG A 153 -3.13 23.81 -20.42
N TYR A 154 -2.62 24.03 -21.62
CA TYR A 154 -1.34 23.51 -22.07
C TYR A 154 -0.39 24.67 -22.38
N GLU A 155 0.83 24.57 -21.90
CA GLU A 155 1.94 25.49 -22.22
C GLU A 155 3.16 24.68 -22.59
N GLY A 156 3.64 24.87 -23.82
CA GLY A 156 4.79 24.10 -24.32
C GLY A 156 4.99 24.25 -25.81
N ASN A 157 5.77 23.31 -26.35
CA ASN A 157 6.11 23.26 -27.75
C ASN A 157 5.00 22.64 -28.61
N TRP A 158 4.90 23.13 -29.85
CA TRP A 158 3.98 22.67 -30.88
C TRP A 158 4.73 22.40 -32.19
N VAL A 159 4.37 21.37 -32.90
CA VAL A 159 4.89 21.04 -34.23
C VAL A 159 3.70 20.67 -35.12
N ASP A 160 3.47 21.46 -36.17
CA ASP A 160 2.46 21.22 -37.20
C ASP A 160 1.02 20.95 -36.69
N GLY A 161 0.68 21.57 -35.55
CA GLY A 161 -0.62 21.47 -34.91
C GLY A 161 -0.66 20.56 -33.68
N ASP A 162 0.35 19.72 -33.48
CA ASP A 162 0.42 18.78 -32.33
C ASP A 162 1.31 19.30 -31.21
N LYS A 163 0.92 19.00 -29.97
CA LYS A 163 1.78 19.23 -28.79
C LYS A 163 2.98 18.30 -28.87
N GLN A 164 4.17 18.87 -28.72
CA GLN A 164 5.41 18.13 -28.92
C GLN A 164 6.51 18.64 -27.99
N GLY A 165 7.42 17.76 -27.53
CA GLY A 165 8.56 18.14 -26.67
C GLY A 165 8.11 18.37 -25.23
N ASN A 166 8.80 19.26 -24.51
CA ASN A 166 8.49 19.53 -23.10
C ASN A 166 7.34 20.53 -22.95
N GLY A 167 6.46 20.26 -22.00
CA GLY A 167 5.33 21.14 -21.70
C GLY A 167 4.70 20.88 -20.33
N THR A 168 3.81 21.79 -19.97
CA THR A 168 2.96 21.68 -18.77
C THR A 168 1.51 21.58 -19.21
N ILE A 169 0.80 20.58 -18.71
CA ILE A 169 -0.65 20.41 -18.87
C ILE A 169 -1.30 20.60 -17.52
N ILE A 170 -2.26 21.52 -17.41
CA ILE A 170 -3.19 21.60 -16.30
C ILE A 170 -4.52 21.05 -16.85
N TYR A 171 -5.00 19.99 -16.23
CA TYR A 171 -6.28 19.34 -16.59
C TYR A 171 -7.45 20.06 -15.91
N SER A 172 -8.64 19.87 -16.45
CA SER A 172 -9.87 20.50 -15.93
C SER A 172 -10.25 20.05 -14.50
N ASP A 173 -9.76 18.90 -14.08
CA ASP A 173 -9.91 18.37 -12.69
C ASP A 173 -8.86 18.93 -11.73
N GLY A 174 -7.90 19.73 -12.20
CA GLY A 174 -6.83 20.34 -11.43
C GLY A 174 -5.54 19.52 -11.40
N ALA A 175 -5.49 18.32 -12.01
CA ALA A 175 -4.23 17.58 -12.15
C ALA A 175 -3.22 18.37 -13.00
N VAL A 176 -1.93 18.26 -12.68
CA VAL A 176 -0.84 18.95 -13.39
C VAL A 176 0.19 17.95 -13.87
N TYR A 177 0.43 17.91 -15.17
CA TYR A 177 1.53 17.16 -15.77
C TYR A 177 2.64 18.11 -16.22
N GLN A 178 3.88 17.77 -15.90
CA GLN A 178 5.09 18.45 -16.36
C GLN A 178 6.05 17.42 -16.94
N GLY A 179 6.37 17.51 -18.21
CA GLY A 179 7.27 16.55 -18.83
C GLY A 179 7.23 16.53 -20.34
N SER A 180 7.73 15.46 -20.92
CA SER A 180 7.79 15.27 -22.35
C SER A 180 6.43 14.86 -22.91
N ILE A 181 6.10 15.36 -24.09
CA ILE A 181 4.87 15.12 -24.83
C ILE A 181 5.24 14.76 -26.28
N GLU A 182 4.59 13.77 -26.84
CA GLU A 182 4.76 13.33 -28.21
C GLU A 182 3.40 13.11 -28.84
N ALA A 183 3.16 13.70 -30.00
CA ALA A 183 1.87 13.64 -30.70
C ALA A 183 0.65 13.93 -29.80
N GLY A 184 0.79 14.88 -28.89
CA GLY A 184 -0.27 15.29 -27.96
C GLY A 184 -0.40 14.45 -26.68
N GLU A 185 0.30 13.31 -26.57
CA GLU A 185 0.26 12.41 -25.41
C GLU A 185 1.51 12.55 -24.54
N ARG A 186 1.39 12.22 -23.23
CA ARG A 186 2.51 12.14 -22.31
C ARG A 186 3.47 11.04 -22.76
N SER A 187 4.77 11.38 -22.91
CA SER A 187 5.82 10.47 -23.38
C SER A 187 7.14 10.82 -22.72
N GLY A 188 8.06 9.85 -22.56
CA GLY A 188 9.35 10.10 -21.92
C GLY A 188 9.24 10.46 -20.43
N ALA A 189 10.19 11.23 -19.94
CA ALA A 189 10.22 11.62 -18.52
C ALA A 189 9.17 12.68 -18.19
N GLY A 190 8.49 12.51 -17.05
CA GLY A 190 7.49 13.47 -16.60
C GLY A 190 6.94 13.21 -15.22
N ILE A 191 6.34 14.24 -14.65
CA ILE A 191 5.70 14.23 -13.32
C ILE A 191 4.24 14.60 -13.50
N LEU A 192 3.34 13.76 -12.97
CA LEU A 192 1.92 14.05 -12.84
C LEU A 192 1.59 14.24 -11.35
N THR A 193 1.05 15.40 -11.02
CA THR A 193 0.52 15.70 -9.69
C THR A 193 -1.00 15.73 -9.77
N MET A 194 -1.64 14.90 -8.96
CA MET A 194 -3.09 14.82 -8.85
C MET A 194 -3.63 15.89 -7.88
N PRO A 195 -4.91 16.28 -7.96
CA PRO A 195 -5.50 17.28 -7.06
C PRO A 195 -5.47 16.90 -5.57
N ASP A 196 -5.49 15.60 -5.28
CA ASP A 196 -5.40 15.05 -3.92
C ASP A 196 -3.97 15.00 -3.38
N GLY A 197 -2.98 15.47 -4.15
CA GLY A 197 -1.58 15.51 -3.77
C GLY A 197 -0.77 14.26 -4.13
N VAL A 198 -1.39 13.24 -4.75
CA VAL A 198 -0.64 12.08 -5.27
C VAL A 198 0.24 12.52 -6.43
N THR A 199 1.52 12.10 -6.43
CA THR A 199 2.45 12.37 -7.54
C THR A 199 2.99 11.09 -8.14
N TYR A 200 3.09 11.08 -9.47
CA TYR A 200 3.72 10.05 -10.28
C TYR A 200 4.90 10.66 -11.02
N GLU A 201 6.10 10.21 -10.73
CA GLU A 201 7.33 10.64 -11.39
C GLU A 201 7.99 9.44 -12.06
N GLY A 202 8.25 9.52 -13.36
CA GLY A 202 8.86 8.41 -14.09
C GLY A 202 8.73 8.53 -15.59
N THR A 203 8.82 7.38 -16.29
CA THR A 203 8.73 7.30 -17.75
C THR A 203 7.28 7.07 -18.18
N TRP A 204 6.86 7.83 -19.19
CA TRP A 204 5.52 7.78 -19.77
C TRP A 204 5.58 7.21 -21.20
N THR A 205 4.62 6.38 -21.54
CA THR A 205 4.46 5.83 -22.89
C THR A 205 2.98 5.82 -23.24
N ASN A 206 2.61 6.45 -24.34
CA ASN A 206 1.22 6.54 -24.82
C ASN A 206 0.26 7.01 -23.71
N GLY A 207 0.63 8.09 -23.03
CA GLY A 207 -0.18 8.71 -21.97
C GLY A 207 -0.18 7.98 -20.63
N LYS A 208 0.49 6.82 -20.49
CA LYS A 208 0.54 6.02 -19.26
C LYS A 208 1.94 5.97 -18.68
N ILE A 209 2.03 5.91 -17.34
CA ILE A 209 3.32 5.74 -16.67
C ILE A 209 3.72 4.26 -16.69
N ASN A 210 4.95 3.98 -17.16
CA ASN A 210 5.51 2.64 -17.32
C ASN A 210 7.00 2.65 -16.99
N GLY A 211 7.50 1.56 -16.38
CA GLY A 211 8.91 1.40 -16.02
C GLY A 211 9.23 1.91 -14.62
N GLU A 212 10.52 2.15 -14.36
CA GLU A 212 10.99 2.66 -13.07
C GLU A 212 10.38 4.01 -12.76
N SER A 213 9.77 4.12 -11.59
CA SER A 213 8.96 5.27 -11.21
C SER A 213 8.93 5.46 -9.69
N THR A 214 8.71 6.70 -9.29
CA THR A 214 8.37 7.08 -7.91
C THR A 214 6.90 7.47 -7.86
N LEU A 215 6.14 6.83 -6.97
CA LEU A 215 4.76 7.19 -6.64
C LEU A 215 4.72 7.67 -5.19
N THR A 216 4.37 8.94 -4.99
CA THR A 216 4.20 9.52 -3.66
C THR A 216 2.72 9.75 -3.40
N HIS A 217 2.19 9.17 -2.34
CA HIS A 217 0.81 9.35 -1.90
C HIS A 217 0.67 10.60 -1.02
N ALA A 218 -0.54 11.17 -0.98
CA ALA A 218 -0.84 12.36 -0.17
C ALA A 218 -0.57 12.18 1.34
N ASN A 219 -0.65 10.95 1.84
CA ASN A 219 -0.33 10.63 3.24
C ASN A 219 1.17 10.53 3.53
N GLY A 220 2.02 10.67 2.51
CA GLY A 220 3.47 10.59 2.61
C GLY A 220 4.07 9.21 2.34
N ASP A 221 3.28 8.20 1.98
CA ASP A 221 3.82 6.93 1.52
C ASP A 221 4.54 7.10 0.19
N VAL A 222 5.73 6.54 0.06
CA VAL A 222 6.55 6.61 -1.16
C VAL A 222 6.84 5.21 -1.68
N PHE A 223 6.42 4.94 -2.91
CA PHE A 223 6.81 3.75 -3.66
C PHE A 223 7.90 4.11 -4.66
N ASN A 224 8.95 3.29 -4.73
CA ASN A 224 9.98 3.31 -5.76
C ASN A 224 10.06 1.92 -6.40
N GLY A 225 9.88 1.84 -7.71
CA GLY A 225 9.92 0.58 -8.42
C GLY A 225 9.22 0.64 -9.78
N ILE A 226 8.85 -0.52 -10.29
CA ILE A 226 8.27 -0.65 -11.61
C ILE A 226 6.76 -0.39 -11.55
N LEU A 227 6.28 0.54 -12.38
CA LEU A 227 4.87 0.69 -12.71
C LEU A 227 4.60 0.11 -14.11
N GLN A 228 3.46 -0.51 -14.28
CA GLN A 228 2.92 -0.92 -15.56
C GLN A 228 1.48 -0.42 -15.67
N ASP A 229 1.22 0.42 -16.67
CA ASP A 229 -0.08 1.10 -16.83
C ASP A 229 -0.53 1.84 -15.56
N GLY A 230 0.40 2.40 -14.81
CA GLY A 230 0.17 3.11 -13.55
C GLY A 230 -0.02 2.24 -12.32
N LYS A 231 0.14 0.92 -12.43
CA LYS A 231 0.04 -0.03 -11.31
C LYS A 231 1.41 -0.57 -10.93
N ARG A 232 1.64 -0.78 -9.64
CA ARG A 232 2.87 -1.42 -9.15
C ARG A 232 2.94 -2.85 -9.65
N GLU A 233 4.07 -3.19 -10.29
CA GLU A 233 4.33 -4.48 -10.89
C GLU A 233 5.81 -4.85 -10.70
N GLY A 234 6.15 -6.14 -10.57
CA GLY A 234 7.54 -6.57 -10.39
C GLY A 234 8.15 -6.11 -9.06
N ARG A 235 9.42 -5.78 -9.05
CA ARG A 235 10.14 -5.36 -7.82
C ARG A 235 9.86 -3.90 -7.49
N GLY A 236 9.76 -3.62 -6.19
CA GLY A 236 9.62 -2.26 -5.69
C GLY A 236 9.80 -2.17 -4.18
N LYS A 237 9.95 -0.94 -3.72
CA LYS A 237 10.11 -0.56 -2.32
C LYS A 237 9.05 0.46 -1.94
N VAL A 238 8.36 0.23 -0.83
CA VAL A 238 7.45 1.21 -0.22
C VAL A 238 8.01 1.63 1.12
N VAL A 239 8.15 2.93 1.31
CA VAL A 239 8.37 3.55 2.61
C VAL A 239 7.04 4.18 3.02
N TYR A 240 6.46 3.70 4.08
CA TYR A 240 5.20 4.20 4.61
C TYR A 240 5.44 5.40 5.53
N ALA A 241 4.49 6.32 5.59
CA ALA A 241 4.57 7.53 6.42
C ALA A 241 4.72 7.24 7.92
N ASN A 242 4.25 6.09 8.38
CA ASN A 242 4.40 5.62 9.77
C ASN A 242 5.79 5.03 10.08
N GLY A 243 6.69 4.99 9.09
CA GLY A 243 8.03 4.44 9.23
C GLY A 243 8.17 2.96 8.84
N ASP A 244 7.08 2.28 8.48
CA ASP A 244 7.15 0.92 7.98
C ASP A 244 7.86 0.88 6.61
N LEU A 245 8.41 -0.26 6.28
CA LEU A 245 9.10 -0.51 5.02
C LEU A 245 8.63 -1.84 4.42
N TYR A 246 8.33 -1.84 3.14
CA TYR A 246 8.20 -3.07 2.36
C TYR A 246 9.18 -3.04 1.18
N GLU A 247 9.91 -4.11 0.97
CA GLU A 247 10.75 -4.32 -0.20
C GLU A 247 10.50 -5.73 -0.75
N GLY A 248 10.01 -5.80 -1.99
CA GLY A 248 9.62 -7.09 -2.56
C GLY A 248 8.92 -6.96 -3.90
N GLN A 249 8.21 -8.01 -4.26
CA GLN A 249 7.47 -8.09 -5.52
C GLN A 249 6.04 -7.58 -5.36
N PHE A 250 5.53 -7.00 -6.45
CA PHE A 250 4.16 -6.54 -6.60
C PHE A 250 3.52 -7.19 -7.82
N HIS A 251 2.24 -7.40 -7.76
CA HIS A 251 1.40 -7.76 -8.90
C HIS A 251 0.06 -7.02 -8.78
N LYS A 252 -0.26 -6.19 -9.79
CA LYS A 252 -1.48 -5.37 -9.83
C LYS A 252 -1.73 -4.60 -8.52
N ASP A 253 -0.75 -3.79 -8.10
CA ASP A 253 -0.73 -2.97 -6.88
C ASP A 253 -0.65 -3.73 -5.55
N ARG A 254 -0.61 -5.06 -5.54
CA ARG A 254 -0.59 -5.86 -4.30
C ARG A 254 0.77 -6.48 -4.09
N ARG A 255 1.23 -6.57 -2.85
CA ARG A 255 2.40 -7.36 -2.47
C ARG A 255 2.19 -8.80 -2.93
N HIS A 256 3.19 -9.36 -3.62
CA HIS A 256 3.12 -10.69 -4.22
C HIS A 256 4.52 -11.30 -4.30
N GLY A 257 4.63 -12.65 -4.50
CA GLY A 257 5.93 -13.30 -4.59
C GLY A 257 6.74 -13.17 -3.31
N ASN A 258 8.04 -12.91 -3.40
CA ASN A 258 8.91 -12.77 -2.24
C ASN A 258 9.09 -11.31 -1.86
N GLY A 259 9.08 -11.05 -0.54
CA GLY A 259 9.28 -9.71 -0.01
C GLY A 259 9.58 -9.69 1.48
N THR A 260 10.16 -8.58 1.91
CA THR A 260 10.44 -8.27 3.32
C THR A 260 9.61 -7.08 3.75
N PHE A 261 8.93 -7.20 4.86
CA PHE A 261 8.25 -6.12 5.55
C PHE A 261 8.95 -5.86 6.88
N LEU A 262 9.20 -4.61 7.19
CA LEU A 262 9.76 -4.13 8.44
C LEU A 262 8.83 -3.06 9.00
N ALA A 263 8.24 -3.31 10.13
CA ALA A 263 7.44 -2.32 10.83
C ALA A 263 8.30 -1.44 11.75
N ALA A 264 7.83 -0.25 12.02
CA ALA A 264 8.52 0.73 12.88
C ALA A 264 8.69 0.25 14.34
N ASP A 265 7.83 -0.67 14.79
CA ASP A 265 7.90 -1.30 16.12
C ASP A 265 8.93 -2.43 16.23
N GLY A 266 9.61 -2.76 15.13
CA GLY A 266 10.61 -3.82 15.04
C GLY A 266 10.06 -5.18 14.54
N TYR A 267 8.73 -5.31 14.29
CA TYR A 267 8.22 -6.50 13.61
C TYR A 267 8.85 -6.63 12.23
N ARG A 268 9.36 -7.81 11.89
CA ARG A 268 9.92 -8.09 10.57
C ARG A 268 9.38 -9.41 10.04
N TYR A 269 8.88 -9.37 8.81
CA TYR A 269 8.57 -10.57 8.03
C TYR A 269 9.45 -10.65 6.80
N SER A 270 9.93 -11.85 6.46
CA SER A 270 10.64 -12.13 5.22
C SER A 270 10.15 -13.47 4.66
N GLY A 271 9.57 -13.45 3.47
CA GLY A 271 8.99 -14.65 2.88
C GLY A 271 8.03 -14.37 1.74
N SER A 272 7.09 -15.28 1.55
CA SER A 272 6.16 -15.27 0.41
C SER A 272 4.89 -14.46 0.72
N TRP A 273 4.42 -13.76 -0.31
CA TRP A 273 3.22 -12.92 -0.30
C TRP A 273 2.28 -13.35 -1.42
N GLN A 274 0.99 -13.33 -1.19
CA GLN A 274 -0.03 -13.56 -2.19
C GLN A 274 -1.17 -12.56 -2.03
N ASN A 275 -1.45 -11.77 -3.09
CA ASN A 275 -2.55 -10.80 -3.12
C ASN A 275 -2.57 -9.82 -1.93
N GLY A 276 -1.40 -9.38 -1.47
CA GLY A 276 -1.25 -8.42 -0.37
C GLY A 276 -1.09 -9.04 1.01
N LYS A 277 -1.28 -10.36 1.16
CA LYS A 277 -1.19 -11.09 2.42
C LYS A 277 0.04 -11.98 2.48
N ILE A 278 0.53 -12.22 3.69
CA ILE A 278 1.55 -13.23 3.95
C ILE A 278 0.94 -14.61 3.67
N SER A 279 1.55 -15.39 2.80
CA SER A 279 1.08 -16.73 2.42
C SER A 279 2.23 -17.55 1.85
N GLY A 280 2.33 -18.83 2.23
CA GLY A 280 3.46 -19.70 1.90
C GLY A 280 4.50 -19.72 3.01
N ARG A 281 5.79 -19.88 2.70
CA ARG A 281 6.85 -19.98 3.73
C ARG A 281 7.47 -18.63 4.03
N GLY A 282 7.81 -18.41 5.31
CA GLY A 282 8.48 -17.20 5.74
C GLY A 282 9.03 -17.26 7.17
N GLU A 283 9.80 -16.23 7.51
CA GLU A 283 10.33 -15.95 8.84
C GLU A 283 9.68 -14.67 9.37
N VAL A 284 9.18 -14.73 10.60
CA VAL A 284 8.77 -13.57 11.39
C VAL A 284 9.73 -13.39 12.53
N ARG A 285 10.18 -12.16 12.75
CA ARG A 285 10.81 -11.69 13.99
C ARG A 285 9.85 -10.73 14.67
N TYR A 286 9.42 -11.08 15.85
CA TYR A 286 8.51 -10.28 16.65
C TYR A 286 9.27 -9.22 17.45
N PRO A 287 8.61 -8.11 17.88
CA PRO A 287 9.24 -7.07 18.67
C PRO A 287 9.79 -7.55 20.03
N ASP A 288 9.21 -8.60 20.60
CA ASP A 288 9.67 -9.23 21.83
C ASP A 288 10.95 -10.07 21.67
N GLY A 289 11.44 -10.22 20.43
CA GLY A 289 12.60 -11.02 20.06
C GLY A 289 12.29 -12.47 19.69
N SER A 290 11.03 -12.91 19.76
CA SER A 290 10.62 -14.24 19.27
C SER A 290 10.81 -14.35 17.77
N VAL A 291 11.19 -15.55 17.29
CA VAL A 291 11.38 -15.84 15.87
C VAL A 291 10.54 -17.04 15.47
N TYR A 292 9.63 -16.83 14.53
CA TYR A 292 8.87 -17.90 13.91
C TYR A 292 9.38 -18.20 12.50
N LEU A 293 9.55 -19.46 12.18
CA LEU A 293 9.91 -19.97 10.85
C LEU A 293 8.92 -21.07 10.46
N GLY A 294 8.12 -20.84 9.41
CA GLY A 294 7.11 -21.83 9.02
C GLY A 294 6.24 -21.40 7.87
N ALA A 295 5.12 -22.09 7.73
CA ALA A 295 4.11 -21.80 6.73
C ALA A 295 3.09 -20.78 7.26
N PHE A 296 2.49 -20.03 6.33
CA PHE A 296 1.47 -19.02 6.58
C PHE A 296 0.31 -19.19 5.59
N VAL A 297 -0.87 -18.90 6.05
CA VAL A 297 -2.09 -18.72 5.25
C VAL A 297 -2.79 -17.46 5.75
N ASP A 298 -3.06 -16.52 4.83
CA ASP A 298 -3.78 -15.28 5.13
C ASP A 298 -3.25 -14.53 6.39
N ASP A 299 -1.93 -14.28 6.42
CA ASP A 299 -1.18 -13.58 7.46
C ASP A 299 -0.98 -14.36 8.78
N LEU A 300 -1.53 -15.57 8.91
CA LEU A 300 -1.44 -16.38 10.14
C LEU A 300 -0.53 -17.59 9.95
N PRO A 301 0.27 -17.99 10.97
CA PRO A 301 0.94 -19.27 11.01
C PRO A 301 -0.04 -20.44 10.79
N GLU A 302 0.31 -21.34 9.87
CA GLU A 302 -0.52 -22.48 9.49
C GLU A 302 0.38 -23.67 9.12
N GLY A 303 -0.02 -24.91 9.47
CA GLY A 303 0.76 -26.10 9.16
C GLY A 303 1.98 -26.27 10.04
N ILE A 304 3.11 -26.68 9.47
CA ILE A 304 4.35 -26.93 10.24
C ILE A 304 5.17 -25.64 10.39
N GLY A 305 5.57 -25.36 11.62
CA GLY A 305 6.44 -24.23 11.94
C GLY A 305 7.17 -24.38 13.26
N THR A 306 8.25 -23.60 13.41
CA THR A 306 9.08 -23.53 14.61
C THR A 306 9.04 -22.09 15.13
N ILE A 307 8.80 -21.93 16.43
CA ILE A 307 9.01 -20.68 17.13
C ILE A 307 10.13 -20.83 18.17
N THR A 308 11.00 -19.83 18.23
CA THR A 308 12.01 -19.68 19.28
C THR A 308 11.68 -18.42 20.05
N TYR A 309 11.53 -18.53 21.35
CA TYR A 309 11.24 -17.43 22.27
C TYR A 309 12.52 -16.79 22.81
N PRO A 310 12.46 -15.55 23.34
CA PRO A 310 13.66 -14.85 23.86
C PRO A 310 14.35 -15.54 25.00
N ASP A 311 13.63 -16.33 25.80
CA ASP A 311 14.18 -17.12 26.90
C ASP A 311 14.90 -18.39 26.42
N GLY A 312 14.91 -18.65 25.11
CA GLY A 312 15.50 -19.82 24.48
C GLY A 312 14.58 -21.03 24.43
N SER A 313 13.33 -20.95 24.92
CA SER A 313 12.36 -22.01 24.68
C SER A 313 11.97 -22.09 23.22
N THR A 314 11.62 -23.30 22.78
CA THR A 314 11.23 -23.55 21.39
C THR A 314 9.97 -24.40 21.33
N TYR A 315 9.18 -24.18 20.28
CA TYR A 315 8.16 -25.10 19.85
C TYR A 315 8.36 -25.42 18.38
N GLU A 316 8.30 -26.69 18.02
CA GLU A 316 8.29 -27.21 16.66
C GLU A 316 7.10 -28.12 16.47
N GLY A 317 6.22 -27.83 15.52
CA GLY A 317 5.02 -28.65 15.31
C GLY A 317 3.95 -27.96 14.50
N ASN A 318 2.72 -28.40 14.70
CA ASN A 318 1.56 -27.96 13.95
C ASN A 318 0.99 -26.64 14.51
N TRP A 319 0.58 -25.78 13.58
CA TRP A 319 -0.08 -24.51 13.81
C TRP A 319 -1.41 -24.48 13.06
N LYS A 320 -2.39 -23.86 13.61
CA LYS A 320 -3.70 -23.62 12.99
C LYS A 320 -4.18 -22.22 13.33
N ALA A 321 -4.41 -21.40 12.29
CA ALA A 321 -4.87 -20.02 12.43
C ALA A 321 -4.08 -19.22 13.47
N GLY A 322 -2.74 -19.35 13.49
CA GLY A 322 -1.84 -18.63 14.40
C GLY A 322 -1.68 -19.24 15.78
N VAL A 323 -2.33 -20.37 16.06
CA VAL A 323 -2.29 -21.04 17.38
C VAL A 323 -1.60 -22.39 17.27
N ILE A 324 -0.80 -22.75 18.27
CA ILE A 324 -0.23 -24.09 18.39
C ILE A 324 -1.37 -25.10 18.59
N GLU A 325 -1.49 -26.05 17.66
CA GLU A 325 -2.59 -27.03 17.62
C GLU A 325 -2.13 -28.32 16.96
N GLY A 326 -2.40 -29.48 17.57
CA GLY A 326 -2.00 -30.79 17.03
C GLY A 326 -0.66 -31.29 17.55
N ALA A 327 0.05 -32.10 16.78
CA ALA A 327 1.32 -32.71 17.24
C ALA A 327 2.48 -31.71 17.20
N GLY A 328 3.33 -31.75 18.24
CA GLY A 328 4.51 -30.93 18.32
C GLY A 328 5.43 -31.26 19.50
N LYS A 329 6.54 -30.52 19.53
CA LYS A 329 7.57 -30.62 20.56
C LYS A 329 7.91 -29.27 21.14
N ALA A 330 7.75 -29.08 22.41
CA ALA A 330 8.21 -27.92 23.17
C ALA A 330 9.47 -28.27 23.97
N THR A 331 10.48 -27.37 23.91
CA THR A 331 11.73 -27.50 24.65
C THR A 331 11.96 -26.23 25.44
N TYR A 332 12.35 -26.35 26.71
CA TYR A 332 12.55 -25.22 27.62
C TYR A 332 13.99 -25.15 28.10
N PRO A 333 14.52 -23.98 28.48
CA PRO A 333 15.90 -23.78 28.86
C PRO A 333 16.32 -24.61 30.09
N ASN A 334 15.38 -24.94 30.98
CA ASN A 334 15.60 -25.77 32.15
C ASN A 334 15.71 -27.26 31.84
N GLY A 335 15.74 -27.65 30.55
CA GLY A 335 15.83 -29.01 30.08
C GLY A 335 14.50 -29.78 30.06
N LEU A 336 13.37 -29.11 30.36
CA LEU A 336 12.05 -29.68 30.17
C LEU A 336 11.76 -29.84 28.67
N VAL A 337 11.30 -31.00 28.29
CA VAL A 337 10.83 -31.31 26.93
C VAL A 337 9.45 -31.94 27.03
N TYR A 338 8.51 -31.41 26.27
CA TYR A 338 7.23 -32.05 26.00
C TYR A 338 7.12 -32.40 24.52
N GLU A 339 6.75 -33.64 24.23
CA GLU A 339 6.48 -34.13 22.87
C GLU A 339 5.12 -34.82 22.86
N GLY A 340 4.18 -34.29 22.10
CA GLY A 340 2.81 -34.80 22.12
C GLY A 340 1.84 -33.88 21.40
N SER A 341 0.57 -34.07 21.74
CA SER A 341 -0.51 -33.25 21.18
C SER A 341 -0.71 -31.96 21.96
N PHE A 342 -1.07 -30.90 21.25
CA PHE A 342 -1.43 -29.59 21.78
C PHE A 342 -2.83 -29.20 21.35
N LYS A 343 -3.51 -28.44 22.17
CA LYS A 343 -4.77 -27.76 21.89
C LYS A 343 -4.76 -26.38 22.52
N ASN A 344 -5.02 -25.34 21.73
CA ASN A 344 -4.96 -23.95 22.19
C ASN A 344 -3.63 -23.62 22.93
N ALA A 345 -2.50 -24.06 22.37
CA ALA A 345 -1.15 -23.92 22.92
C ALA A 345 -0.91 -24.60 24.29
N GLN A 346 -1.79 -25.51 24.71
CA GLN A 346 -1.66 -26.29 25.93
C GLN A 346 -1.46 -27.77 25.61
N ASN A 347 -0.68 -28.48 26.44
CA ASN A 347 -0.55 -29.93 26.35
C ASN A 347 -1.93 -30.58 26.42
N HIS A 348 -2.27 -31.41 25.46
CA HIS A 348 -3.56 -32.06 25.34
C HIS A 348 -3.43 -33.45 24.70
N GLY A 349 -4.39 -34.35 24.93
CA GLY A 349 -4.30 -35.70 24.36
C GLY A 349 -3.12 -36.50 24.88
N TYR A 350 -2.48 -37.33 24.06
CA TYR A 350 -1.33 -38.12 24.46
C TYR A 350 -0.02 -37.31 24.29
N GLY A 351 0.89 -37.43 25.30
CA GLY A 351 2.19 -36.81 25.23
C GLY A 351 3.18 -37.28 26.29
N ILE A 352 4.45 -37.04 26.02
CA ILE A 352 5.57 -37.40 26.86
C ILE A 352 6.21 -36.09 27.36
N MET A 353 6.36 -35.98 28.67
CA MET A 353 7.10 -34.89 29.30
C MET A 353 8.34 -35.46 30.01
N THR A 354 9.49 -34.87 29.71
CA THR A 354 10.79 -35.25 30.30
C THR A 354 11.47 -34.02 30.87
N PHE A 355 11.96 -34.14 32.12
CA PHE A 355 12.74 -33.11 32.76
C PHE A 355 14.24 -33.48 32.77
N ALA A 356 15.09 -32.47 32.90
CA ALA A 356 16.54 -32.68 33.00
C ALA A 356 16.97 -33.58 34.15
N ASP A 357 16.22 -33.60 35.27
CA ASP A 357 16.45 -34.41 36.45
C ASP A 357 15.96 -35.86 36.34
N SER A 358 15.63 -36.30 35.09
CA SER A 358 15.16 -37.63 34.76
C SER A 358 13.72 -37.94 35.19
N TYR A 359 12.92 -36.96 35.68
CA TYR A 359 11.47 -37.15 35.76
C TYR A 359 10.88 -37.30 34.37
N ARG A 360 10.08 -38.34 34.18
CA ARG A 360 9.37 -38.57 32.90
C ARG A 360 7.93 -38.97 33.19
N TYR A 361 7.04 -38.26 32.48
CA TYR A 361 5.63 -38.65 32.42
C TYR A 361 5.26 -38.98 30.96
N GLU A 362 4.53 -40.04 30.81
CA GLU A 362 3.97 -40.51 29.52
C GLU A 362 2.51 -40.87 29.72
N GLY A 363 1.62 -40.21 28.98
CA GLY A 363 0.19 -40.45 29.19
C GLY A 363 -0.67 -39.34 28.64
N ASN A 364 -1.91 -39.31 29.08
CA ASN A 364 -2.89 -38.33 28.62
C ASN A 364 -2.80 -37.01 29.38
N TRP A 365 -3.12 -35.95 28.64
CA TRP A 365 -3.13 -34.56 29.08
C TRP A 365 -4.47 -33.91 28.74
N LYS A 366 -4.92 -33.00 29.54
CA LYS A 366 -6.06 -32.15 29.31
C LYS A 366 -5.77 -30.74 29.84
N ASP A 367 -5.84 -29.75 28.96
CA ASP A 367 -5.69 -28.34 29.28
C ASP A 367 -4.43 -28.05 30.13
N GLY A 368 -3.28 -28.59 29.67
CA GLY A 368 -1.97 -28.43 30.30
C GLY A 368 -1.70 -29.35 31.50
N LYS A 369 -2.67 -30.13 31.96
CA LYS A 369 -2.52 -30.99 33.15
C LYS A 369 -2.57 -32.48 32.78
N ARG A 370 -1.83 -33.32 33.55
CA ARG A 370 -1.93 -34.77 33.43
C ARG A 370 -3.36 -35.19 33.75
N HIS A 371 -3.96 -36.02 32.87
CA HIS A 371 -5.34 -36.42 33.00
C HIS A 371 -5.55 -37.82 32.35
N GLY A 372 -6.46 -38.63 32.88
CA GLY A 372 -6.68 -39.99 32.34
C GLY A 372 -5.52 -40.94 32.67
N ALA A 373 -5.27 -41.92 31.83
CA ALA A 373 -4.24 -42.94 32.04
C ALA A 373 -2.83 -42.36 31.77
N GLY A 374 -1.87 -42.71 32.60
CA GLY A 374 -0.47 -42.35 32.43
C GLY A 374 0.52 -43.13 33.28
N GLN A 375 1.78 -43.00 32.92
CA GLN A 375 2.93 -43.53 33.65
C GLN A 375 3.89 -42.39 34.03
N ALA A 376 4.26 -42.33 35.29
CA ALA A 376 5.26 -41.42 35.79
C ALA A 376 6.47 -42.21 36.32
N ARG A 377 7.69 -41.75 35.93
CA ARG A 377 8.93 -42.22 36.53
C ARG A 377 9.59 -41.01 37.21
N TYR A 378 9.79 -41.13 38.50
CA TYR A 378 10.37 -40.10 39.34
C TYR A 378 11.91 -40.19 39.39
N ARG A 379 12.54 -39.08 39.80
CA ARG A 379 13.99 -38.94 39.87
C ARG A 379 14.66 -40.02 40.73
N ASP A 380 14.03 -40.41 41.85
CA ASP A 380 14.51 -41.46 42.77
C ASP A 380 14.33 -42.86 42.21
N GLY A 381 13.79 -43.02 41.01
CA GLY A 381 13.48 -44.28 40.36
C GLY A 381 12.10 -44.87 40.70
N THR A 382 11.31 -44.24 41.56
CA THR A 382 9.92 -44.55 41.81
C THR A 382 9.13 -44.53 40.50
N THR A 383 8.22 -45.49 40.28
CA THR A 383 7.34 -45.52 39.13
C THR A 383 5.89 -45.57 39.57
N TYR A 384 5.03 -44.87 38.83
CA TYR A 384 3.60 -44.90 38.99
C TYR A 384 2.95 -45.18 37.65
N VAL A 385 1.97 -46.10 37.58
CA VAL A 385 1.12 -46.37 36.44
C VAL A 385 -0.33 -46.35 36.89
N GLY A 386 -1.14 -45.48 36.35
CA GLY A 386 -2.54 -45.37 36.81
C GLY A 386 -3.23 -44.11 36.28
N GLY A 387 -4.36 -43.80 36.90
CA GLY A 387 -5.17 -42.64 36.57
C GLY A 387 -4.61 -41.31 37.14
N PHE A 388 -4.93 -40.21 36.41
CA PHE A 388 -4.66 -38.85 36.82
C PHE A 388 -5.90 -37.98 36.58
N VAL A 389 -6.21 -37.09 37.47
CA VAL A 389 -7.22 -36.03 37.35
C VAL A 389 -6.60 -34.72 37.79
N GLU A 390 -6.69 -33.67 36.94
CA GLU A 390 -6.15 -32.31 37.21
C GLU A 390 -4.68 -32.30 37.73
N GLY A 391 -3.86 -33.24 37.24
CA GLY A 391 -2.46 -33.38 37.60
C GLY A 391 -2.17 -34.30 38.80
N GLN A 392 -3.18 -34.72 39.56
CA GLN A 392 -3.06 -35.61 40.73
C GLN A 392 -3.37 -37.06 40.35
N ARG A 393 -2.72 -38.00 41.07
CA ARG A 393 -3.04 -39.46 40.94
C ARG A 393 -4.49 -39.68 41.39
N SER A 394 -5.27 -40.41 40.63
CA SER A 394 -6.69 -40.65 40.94
C SER A 394 -7.20 -41.91 40.26
N GLY A 395 -8.18 -42.59 40.83
CA GLY A 395 -8.69 -43.87 40.36
C GLY A 395 -7.73 -45.02 40.66
N GLU A 396 -7.76 -46.07 39.84
CA GLU A 396 -6.88 -47.23 40.00
C GLU A 396 -5.44 -46.92 39.60
N GLY A 397 -4.46 -47.37 40.41
CA GLY A 397 -3.05 -47.15 40.10
C GLY A 397 -2.12 -48.11 40.86
N TYR A 398 -0.91 -48.24 40.28
CA TYR A 398 0.19 -49.00 40.82
C TYR A 398 1.40 -48.09 41.04
N ILE A 399 1.95 -48.03 42.22
CA ILE A 399 3.23 -47.41 42.53
C ILE A 399 4.25 -48.42 42.97
N LYS A 400 5.50 -48.27 42.55
CA LYS A 400 6.65 -49.03 43.04
C LYS A 400 7.78 -48.04 43.40
N MET A 401 8.16 -48.11 44.68
CA MET A 401 9.25 -47.29 45.19
C MET A 401 10.57 -48.06 45.21
N THR A 402 11.67 -47.34 45.27
CA THR A 402 13.03 -47.95 45.27
C THR A 402 13.43 -48.60 46.57
N ASP A 403 12.77 -48.24 47.68
CA ASP A 403 12.93 -48.91 49.01
C ASP A 403 12.25 -50.29 49.06
N GLY A 404 11.55 -50.70 48.01
CA GLY A 404 10.82 -51.97 47.93
C GLY A 404 9.33 -51.84 48.25
N PHE A 405 8.83 -50.67 48.69
CA PHE A 405 7.39 -50.46 48.83
C PHE A 405 6.68 -50.49 47.47
N SER A 406 5.51 -51.14 47.45
CA SER A 406 4.59 -51.07 46.29
C SER A 406 3.15 -51.06 46.77
N TYR A 407 2.30 -50.38 45.99
CA TYR A 407 0.86 -50.32 46.23
C TYR A 407 0.08 -50.47 44.92
N THR A 408 -0.95 -51.28 44.96
CA THR A 408 -1.95 -51.43 43.89
C THR A 408 -3.31 -51.15 44.49
N GLY A 409 -4.07 -50.22 43.91
CA GLY A 409 -5.43 -49.90 44.37
C GLY A 409 -5.84 -48.49 44.04
N GLU A 410 -6.82 -48.00 44.79
CA GLU A 410 -7.49 -46.73 44.53
C GLU A 410 -6.63 -45.55 45.07
N TRP A 411 -6.71 -44.42 44.31
CA TRP A 411 -6.05 -43.16 44.59
C TRP A 411 -7.07 -42.05 44.55
N PHE A 412 -6.95 -41.07 45.40
CA PHE A 412 -7.76 -39.87 45.41
C PHE A 412 -6.88 -38.69 45.77
N ASP A 413 -6.95 -37.60 44.99
CA ASP A 413 -6.23 -36.34 45.16
C ASP A 413 -4.72 -36.50 45.45
N GLY A 414 -4.09 -37.46 44.72
CA GLY A 414 -2.64 -37.72 44.81
C GLY A 414 -2.24 -38.72 45.88
N GLU A 415 -3.14 -39.14 46.77
CA GLU A 415 -2.86 -40.05 47.87
C GLU A 415 -3.51 -41.42 47.72
N ILE A 416 -2.91 -42.45 48.37
CA ILE A 416 -3.51 -43.79 48.47
C ILE A 416 -4.82 -43.66 49.23
N HIS A 417 -5.92 -44.13 48.62
CA HIS A 417 -7.26 -44.02 49.18
C HIS A 417 -8.07 -45.25 48.79
N GLY A 418 -9.24 -45.47 49.41
CA GLY A 418 -10.11 -46.60 49.06
C GLY A 418 -9.51 -47.98 49.30
N LYS A 419 -9.82 -48.96 48.46
CA LYS A 419 -9.34 -50.34 48.57
C LYS A 419 -8.00 -50.53 47.86
N GLY A 420 -7.10 -51.34 48.48
CA GLY A 420 -5.85 -51.65 47.82
C GLY A 420 -5.00 -52.64 48.59
N THR A 421 -3.87 -52.99 47.94
CA THR A 421 -2.84 -53.89 48.53
C THR A 421 -1.51 -53.16 48.56
N ALA A 422 -0.96 -53.01 49.72
CA ALA A 422 0.39 -52.49 49.97
C ALA A 422 1.35 -53.59 50.31
N THR A 423 2.49 -53.67 49.63
CA THR A 423 3.61 -54.52 49.98
C THR A 423 4.73 -53.63 50.54
N TYR A 424 5.18 -53.88 51.75
CA TYR A 424 6.20 -53.10 52.42
C TYR A 424 7.62 -53.64 52.14
N ALA A 425 8.65 -52.84 52.38
CA ALA A 425 10.05 -53.24 52.18
C ALA A 425 10.46 -54.52 52.88
N ASN A 426 9.91 -54.81 54.10
CA ASN A 426 10.10 -55.99 54.85
C ASN A 426 9.28 -57.22 54.37
N ARG A 427 8.58 -57.07 53.21
CA ARG A 427 7.69 -58.04 52.56
C ARG A 427 6.36 -58.32 53.29
N ASP A 428 6.01 -57.49 54.29
CA ASP A 428 4.66 -57.55 54.86
C ASP A 428 3.67 -57.05 53.80
N VAL A 429 2.49 -57.65 53.79
CA VAL A 429 1.44 -57.33 52.82
C VAL A 429 0.16 -56.93 53.53
N TYR A 430 -0.29 -55.71 53.35
CA TYR A 430 -1.61 -55.28 53.79
C TYR A 430 -2.59 -55.22 52.62
N THR A 431 -3.77 -55.85 52.79
CA THR A 431 -4.88 -55.75 51.88
C THR A 431 -6.08 -55.22 52.63
N GLY A 432 -6.62 -54.07 52.23
CA GLY A 432 -7.74 -53.44 52.96
C GLY A 432 -8.01 -52.03 52.47
N SER A 433 -8.70 -51.30 53.35
CA SER A 433 -9.07 -49.90 53.02
C SER A 433 -7.98 -48.91 53.54
N PHE A 434 -7.86 -47.79 52.82
CA PHE A 434 -6.97 -46.68 53.10
C PHE A 434 -7.73 -45.36 53.05
N VAL A 435 -7.35 -44.41 53.86
CA VAL A 435 -7.75 -43.00 53.82
C VAL A 435 -6.49 -42.17 54.01
N ASP A 436 -6.23 -41.24 53.06
CA ASP A 436 -5.11 -40.31 53.09
C ASP A 436 -3.76 -40.98 53.38
N GLY A 437 -3.49 -42.07 52.64
CA GLY A 437 -2.26 -42.87 52.76
C GLY A 437 -2.17 -43.79 53.97
N ARG A 438 -3.16 -43.80 54.85
CA ARG A 438 -3.14 -44.59 56.11
C ARG A 438 -4.12 -45.75 56.03
N ARG A 439 -3.77 -46.90 56.60
CA ARG A 439 -4.68 -48.01 56.74
C ARG A 439 -5.88 -47.57 57.60
N GLN A 440 -7.08 -47.72 57.10
CA GLN A 440 -8.34 -47.29 57.71
C GLN A 440 -9.47 -48.28 57.38
N GLY A 441 -10.29 -48.62 58.39
CA GLY A 441 -11.39 -49.55 58.19
C GLY A 441 -10.95 -51.02 58.13
N LYS A 442 -11.69 -51.89 57.47
CA LYS A 442 -11.41 -53.34 57.44
C LYS A 442 -10.22 -53.69 56.57
N GLY A 443 -9.31 -54.53 57.11
CA GLY A 443 -8.13 -54.97 56.38
C GLY A 443 -7.39 -56.12 57.07
N THR A 444 -6.49 -56.73 56.27
CA THR A 444 -5.66 -57.86 56.72
C THR A 444 -4.19 -57.57 56.44
N MET A 445 -3.37 -57.66 57.47
CA MET A 445 -1.92 -57.67 57.39
C MET A 445 -1.41 -59.12 57.41
N ARG A 446 -0.61 -59.46 56.41
CA ARG A 446 0.18 -60.71 56.36
C ARG A 446 1.63 -60.34 56.53
N TYR A 447 2.18 -60.80 57.64
CA TYR A 447 3.59 -60.56 57.95
C TYR A 447 4.50 -61.55 57.21
N ALA A 448 5.67 -61.10 56.77
CA ALA A 448 6.67 -61.92 56.13
C ALA A 448 7.10 -63.15 56.96
N THR A 449 6.97 -63.03 58.28
CA THR A 449 7.22 -64.12 59.30
C THR A 449 6.13 -65.21 59.35
N GLY A 450 5.02 -65.04 58.51
CA GLY A 450 3.90 -65.98 58.46
C GLY A 450 2.70 -65.61 59.37
N GLY A 451 2.79 -64.58 60.18
CA GLY A 451 1.65 -64.13 61.02
C GLY A 451 0.59 -63.42 60.18
N VAL A 452 -0.67 -63.43 60.66
CA VAL A 452 -1.79 -62.73 60.04
C VAL A 452 -2.54 -61.92 61.09
N ALA A 453 -2.81 -60.64 60.82
CA ALA A 453 -3.62 -59.79 61.66
C ALA A 453 -4.77 -59.19 60.80
N SER A 454 -6.01 -59.48 61.17
CA SER A 454 -7.23 -59.05 60.49
C SER A 454 -8.15 -58.32 61.45
N GLY A 455 -8.76 -57.21 61.01
CA GLY A 455 -9.66 -56.46 61.88
C GLY A 455 -9.93 -55.07 61.32
N THR A 456 -10.39 -54.19 62.20
CA THR A 456 -10.61 -52.77 61.90
C THR A 456 -9.34 -51.98 62.20
N TRP A 457 -8.87 -51.20 61.24
CA TRP A 457 -7.67 -50.34 61.34
C TRP A 457 -8.09 -48.89 61.49
N GLU A 458 -7.46 -48.16 62.37
CA GLU A 458 -7.65 -46.74 62.57
C GLU A 458 -6.30 -46.02 62.60
N ASN A 459 -6.11 -45.04 61.73
CA ASN A 459 -4.84 -44.29 61.60
C ASN A 459 -3.59 -45.20 61.53
N GLY A 460 -3.71 -46.33 60.83
CA GLY A 460 -2.61 -47.26 60.63
C GLY A 460 -2.42 -48.31 61.75
N VAL A 461 -3.22 -48.31 62.80
CA VAL A 461 -3.14 -49.24 63.98
C VAL A 461 -4.34 -50.16 63.95
N LEU A 462 -4.07 -51.46 64.19
CA LEU A 462 -5.14 -52.47 64.38
C LEU A 462 -5.85 -52.21 65.70
N GLN A 463 -7.13 -52.08 65.67
CA GLN A 463 -7.98 -51.90 66.83
C GLN A 463 -8.24 -53.27 67.53
N PRO A 464 -8.33 -53.33 68.84
CA PRO A 464 -8.79 -54.57 69.50
C PRO A 464 -10.15 -55.04 69.01
N ALA A 465 -10.36 -56.37 69.01
CA ALA A 465 -11.68 -56.90 68.70
C ALA A 465 -12.71 -56.42 69.71
N GLU A 466 -13.85 -55.88 69.27
CA GLU A 466 -14.90 -55.35 70.17
C GLU A 466 -15.55 -56.43 71.05
N ASP A 467 -15.29 -57.77 70.82
CA ASP A 467 -15.84 -58.90 71.53
C ASP A 467 -14.79 -59.75 72.21
N ALA A 468 -13.81 -59.20 72.94
CA ALA A 468 -13.06 -59.96 73.88
C ALA A 468 -13.87 -59.96 75.20
N PRO A 469 -14.38 -61.12 75.70
CA PRO A 469 -15.01 -61.13 77.02
C PRO A 469 -14.03 -60.67 78.07
N PRO A 470 -14.50 -59.94 79.10
CA PRO A 470 -13.60 -59.48 80.18
C PRO A 470 -12.89 -60.66 80.81
N ALA A 471 -11.59 -60.54 81.00
CA ALA A 471 -10.76 -61.53 81.69
C ALA A 471 -11.44 -61.95 82.97
N PRO A 472 -11.46 -63.26 83.32
CA PRO A 472 -12.07 -63.70 84.57
C PRO A 472 -11.44 -62.98 85.71
N GLN A 473 -12.22 -62.29 86.52
CA GLN A 473 -11.78 -61.76 87.79
C GLN A 473 -11.36 -62.95 88.66
N GLU A 474 -10.10 -63.03 89.04
CA GLU A 474 -9.61 -63.95 90.07
C GLU A 474 -10.43 -63.73 91.36
N ALA A 475 -11.14 -64.77 91.74
CA ALA A 475 -11.89 -64.78 92.98
C ALA A 475 -10.87 -64.62 94.16
N ALA A 476 -11.05 -63.58 94.86
CA ALA A 476 -10.32 -63.42 96.17
C ALA A 476 -10.62 -64.59 97.11
N SER A 477 -9.59 -65.33 97.49
CA SER A 477 -9.68 -66.37 98.51
C SER A 477 -10.00 -65.72 99.88
N PRO A 478 -10.86 -66.32 100.65
CA PRO A 478 -11.15 -65.81 101.99
C PRO A 478 -9.98 -66.13 102.92
N SER A 479 -9.59 -65.14 103.66
CA SER A 479 -8.63 -65.22 104.77
C SER A 479 -9.24 -65.94 105.98
N GLU A 480 -8.54 -66.95 106.50
CA GLU A 480 -8.49 -67.18 107.87
C GLU A 480 -7.31 -66.47 108.46
#